data_b8fbad742b4468488ce1ba5d678991bb
#
_entry.id   b8fbad742b4468488ce1ba5d678991bb
#
_cell.length_a   1.000
_cell.length_b   1.000
_cell.length_c   1.000
_cell.angle_alpha   90.00
_cell.angle_beta   90.00
_cell.angle_gamma   90.00
#
_symmetry.space_group_name_H-M   'P 1'
#
loop_
_entity.id
_entity.type
_entity.pdbx_description
1 polymer ?
#
loop_
_entity_poly.entity_id
_entity_poly.type
_entity_poly.pdbx_seq_one_letter_code
_entity_poly.pdbx_strand_id
1 'polypeptide(L)'
;MANEYLYGAYGHIGETVAQSAVQAGTTPVYIGTAPVNLVRGFGEAGIINAPIKITSLVDAQKKIGYSSDWGTFTLCEAVYAHFNNTLGNIGPIYVINVLDPSAGKHRKEADTTKALTFTGGRAEFASDKIILDTLTIAKNDSGNYVEGTDYAVDYNFTKGTVIITSLKDDAQLAGSLTASFSEVDDSEIADSDIIGGVTSSGEYSGLSAIALLY
;
A
#
# COMPACT_ATOMS: atom_id res chain seq x y z
N MET A 1 -33.94 -0.68 78.89
CA MET A 1 -33.12 -0.62 77.67
C MET A 1 -34.09 -0.47 76.52
N ALA A 2 -34.14 0.76 75.97
CA ALA A 2 -35.07 1.11 74.90
C ALA A 2 -34.48 0.63 73.56
N ASN A 3 -35.22 -0.21 72.85
CA ASN A 3 -34.91 -0.52 71.48
C ASN A 3 -35.27 0.68 70.60
N GLU A 4 -34.26 1.41 70.12
CA GLU A 4 -34.46 2.38 69.10
C GLU A 4 -34.70 1.65 67.77
N TYR A 5 -35.95 1.62 67.33
CA TYR A 5 -36.27 1.25 65.96
C TYR A 5 -35.98 2.46 65.07
N LEU A 6 -34.90 2.38 64.34
CA LEU A 6 -34.61 3.33 63.22
C LEU A 6 -35.55 3.05 62.06
N TYR A 7 -36.61 3.89 61.94
CA TYR A 7 -37.42 3.95 60.76
C TYR A 7 -36.66 4.78 59.70
N GLY A 8 -36.05 4.12 58.74
CA GLY A 8 -35.41 4.76 57.64
C GLY A 8 -35.55 3.91 56.38
N ALA A 9 -35.94 4.49 55.28
CA ALA A 9 -35.85 3.86 53.98
C ALA A 9 -34.38 3.86 53.57
N TYR A 10 -33.72 2.72 53.60
CA TYR A 10 -32.37 2.55 53.12
C TYR A 10 -32.44 2.33 51.61
N GLY A 11 -32.25 3.39 50.81
CA GLY A 11 -32.04 3.29 49.37
C GLY A 11 -30.62 2.75 49.16
N HIS A 12 -30.51 1.52 48.70
CA HIS A 12 -29.27 1.05 48.06
C HIS A 12 -29.18 1.79 46.70
N ILE A 13 -28.28 2.75 46.60
CA ILE A 13 -27.84 3.24 45.29
C ILE A 13 -26.97 2.09 44.75
N GLY A 14 -27.61 1.20 43.98
CA GLY A 14 -26.85 0.29 43.16
C GLY A 14 -25.99 1.12 42.23
N GLU A 15 -24.69 0.89 42.22
CA GLU A 15 -23.85 1.41 41.17
C GLU A 15 -24.45 0.94 39.86
N THR A 16 -25.12 1.85 39.18
CA THR A 16 -25.43 1.69 37.76
C THR A 16 -24.05 1.74 37.11
N VAL A 17 -23.43 0.57 36.91
CA VAL A 17 -22.36 0.44 35.96
C VAL A 17 -22.99 0.91 34.66
N ALA A 18 -22.77 2.16 34.31
CA ALA A 18 -23.00 2.61 32.96
C ALA A 18 -22.13 1.70 32.09
N GLN A 19 -22.71 0.62 31.58
CA GLN A 19 -22.12 -0.05 30.46
C GLN A 19 -21.99 1.04 29.42
N SER A 20 -20.79 1.59 29.33
CA SER A 20 -20.35 2.33 28.15
C SER A 20 -20.72 1.40 26.99
N ALA A 21 -21.81 1.74 26.29
CA ALA A 21 -22.11 1.07 25.06
C ALA A 21 -20.83 1.22 24.26
N VAL A 22 -20.09 0.12 24.09
CA VAL A 22 -19.01 0.05 23.14
C VAL A 22 -19.69 0.39 21.84
N GLN A 23 -19.63 1.66 21.47
CA GLN A 23 -20.03 2.07 20.14
C GLN A 23 -19.17 1.23 19.24
N ALA A 24 -19.76 0.23 18.60
CA ALA A 24 -19.10 -0.54 17.56
C ALA A 24 -18.72 0.49 16.50
N GLY A 25 -17.48 0.98 16.58
CA GLY A 25 -16.98 1.99 15.69
C GLY A 25 -17.08 1.44 14.27
N THR A 26 -17.81 2.11 13.41
CA THR A 26 -17.85 1.77 12.00
C THR A 26 -16.43 1.93 11.46
N THR A 27 -15.84 0.84 11.01
CA THR A 27 -14.54 0.89 10.36
C THR A 27 -14.74 1.36 8.92
N PRO A 28 -14.16 2.48 8.49
CA PRO A 28 -14.33 2.97 7.14
C PRO A 28 -13.65 2.06 6.12
N VAL A 29 -14.26 1.96 4.93
CA VAL A 29 -13.74 1.22 3.78
C VAL A 29 -13.55 2.21 2.64
N TYR A 30 -12.36 2.25 2.06
CA TYR A 30 -12.02 3.09 0.91
C TYR A 30 -11.71 2.22 -0.30
N ILE A 31 -12.18 2.63 -1.46
CA ILE A 31 -11.96 1.96 -2.74
C ILE A 31 -11.29 2.96 -3.67
N GLY A 32 -10.26 2.52 -4.35
CA GLY A 32 -9.50 3.38 -5.26
C GLY A 32 -8.19 2.74 -5.69
N THR A 33 -7.23 3.57 -6.02
CA THR A 33 -5.91 3.17 -6.53
C THR A 33 -4.83 3.34 -5.47
N ALA A 34 -3.95 2.35 -5.36
CA ALA A 34 -2.76 2.40 -4.50
C ALA A 34 -1.51 1.99 -5.29
N PRO A 35 -0.33 2.50 -4.95
CA PRO A 35 0.91 2.20 -5.65
C PRO A 35 1.46 0.80 -5.27
N VAL A 36 0.65 -0.25 -5.51
CA VAL A 36 1.03 -1.65 -5.26
C VAL A 36 2.22 -2.10 -6.12
N ASN A 37 2.47 -1.42 -7.23
CA ASN A 37 3.64 -1.56 -8.09
C ASN A 37 4.97 -1.28 -7.36
N LEU A 38 4.92 -0.56 -6.23
CA LEU A 38 6.06 -0.28 -5.35
C LEU A 38 6.22 -1.33 -4.23
N VAL A 39 5.35 -2.33 -4.18
CA VAL A 39 5.42 -3.45 -3.24
C VAL A 39 5.96 -4.67 -3.98
N ARG A 40 7.00 -5.29 -3.45
CA ARG A 40 7.58 -6.50 -4.03
C ARG A 40 6.61 -7.68 -3.94
N GLY A 41 6.50 -8.44 -5.03
CA GLY A 41 5.63 -9.61 -5.09
C GLY A 41 4.14 -9.28 -5.02
N PHE A 42 3.73 -8.09 -5.46
CA PHE A 42 2.33 -7.64 -5.38
C PHE A 42 1.36 -8.62 -6.05
N GLY A 43 1.78 -9.30 -7.12
CA GLY A 43 0.94 -10.25 -7.85
C GLY A 43 0.57 -11.50 -7.05
N GLU A 44 1.41 -11.92 -6.11
CA GLU A 44 1.18 -13.08 -5.23
C GLU A 44 0.54 -12.70 -3.89
N ALA A 45 0.58 -11.42 -3.53
CA ALA A 45 0.13 -10.95 -2.23
C ALA A 45 -1.40 -10.90 -2.07
N GLY A 46 -2.19 -11.10 -3.14
CA GLY A 46 -3.65 -11.04 -3.11
C GLY A 46 -4.19 -9.68 -2.67
N ILE A 47 -3.49 -8.60 -3.02
CA ILE A 47 -3.80 -7.22 -2.59
C ILE A 47 -4.62 -6.44 -3.61
N ILE A 48 -4.94 -7.04 -4.75
CA ILE A 48 -5.76 -6.44 -5.80
C ILE A 48 -7.19 -6.90 -5.62
N ASN A 49 -8.14 -5.96 -5.64
CA ASN A 49 -9.57 -6.23 -5.43
C ASN A 49 -9.89 -7.00 -4.14
N ALA A 50 -9.07 -6.85 -3.11
CA ALA A 50 -9.27 -7.47 -1.81
C ALA A 50 -9.28 -6.42 -0.69
N PRO A 51 -10.14 -6.54 0.33
CA PRO A 51 -10.15 -5.62 1.45
C PRO A 51 -8.93 -5.87 2.36
N ILE A 52 -8.08 -4.86 2.47
CA ILE A 52 -6.86 -4.88 3.26
C ILE A 52 -7.00 -3.98 4.46
N LYS A 53 -6.81 -4.54 5.65
CA LYS A 53 -6.79 -3.76 6.89
C LYS A 53 -5.49 -3.00 7.03
N ILE A 54 -5.59 -1.69 7.19
CA ILE A 54 -4.47 -0.77 7.43
C ILE A 54 -4.59 -0.17 8.83
N THR A 55 -3.50 -0.20 9.58
CA THR A 55 -3.44 0.25 10.97
C THR A 55 -2.51 1.43 11.21
N SER A 56 -1.65 1.74 10.25
CA SER A 56 -0.71 2.87 10.31
C SER A 56 -0.19 3.22 8.92
N LEU A 57 0.46 4.37 8.77
CA LEU A 57 1.12 4.75 7.52
C LEU A 57 2.21 3.75 7.11
N VAL A 58 3.01 3.27 8.07
CA VAL A 58 4.05 2.26 7.81
C VAL A 58 3.44 0.92 7.36
N ASP A 59 2.29 0.54 7.93
CA ASP A 59 1.55 -0.64 7.52
C ASP A 59 1.04 -0.52 6.08
N ALA A 60 0.52 0.66 5.70
CA ALA A 60 0.12 0.97 4.33
C ALA A 60 1.31 0.86 3.35
N GLN A 61 2.44 1.50 3.68
CA GLN A 61 3.66 1.44 2.85
C GLN A 61 4.10 0.00 2.55
N LYS A 62 3.98 -0.89 3.54
CA LYS A 62 4.38 -2.30 3.39
C LYS A 62 3.37 -3.13 2.60
N LYS A 63 2.06 -2.86 2.74
CA LYS A 63 1.00 -3.69 2.16
C LYS A 63 0.56 -3.25 0.78
N ILE A 64 0.39 -1.94 0.59
CA ILE A 64 -0.17 -1.36 -0.63
C ILE A 64 0.72 -0.31 -1.29
N GLY A 65 1.89 -0.02 -0.70
CA GLY A 65 2.74 1.09 -1.12
C GLY A 65 2.21 2.45 -0.63
N TYR A 66 2.95 3.49 -0.93
CA TYR A 66 2.55 4.87 -0.65
C TYR A 66 3.24 5.84 -1.62
N SER A 67 2.49 6.77 -2.16
CA SER A 67 2.98 7.90 -2.96
C SER A 67 2.31 9.20 -2.52
N SER A 68 2.97 10.33 -2.74
CA SER A 68 2.38 11.65 -2.58
C SER A 68 1.61 12.13 -3.83
N ASP A 69 1.64 11.38 -4.92
CA ASP A 69 0.79 11.60 -6.09
C ASP A 69 -0.61 11.04 -5.85
N TRP A 70 -1.43 11.81 -5.15
CA TRP A 70 -2.81 11.42 -4.81
C TRP A 70 -3.76 11.49 -6.02
N GLY A 71 -3.34 12.15 -7.09
CA GLY A 71 -4.10 12.18 -8.35
C GLY A 71 -4.13 10.80 -9.02
N THR A 72 -2.97 10.14 -9.05
CA THR A 72 -2.84 8.76 -9.56
C THR A 72 -3.22 7.71 -8.50
N PHE A 73 -2.82 7.90 -7.23
CA PHE A 73 -2.97 6.92 -6.16
C PHE A 73 -3.90 7.44 -5.06
N THR A 74 -5.20 7.40 -5.34
CA THR A 74 -6.25 8.03 -4.52
C THR A 74 -6.37 7.47 -3.10
N LEU A 75 -6.07 6.19 -2.88
CA LEU A 75 -6.07 5.59 -1.54
C LEU A 75 -4.99 6.17 -0.62
N CYS A 76 -3.91 6.74 -1.18
CA CYS A 76 -2.86 7.36 -0.38
C CYS A 76 -3.35 8.61 0.35
N GLU A 77 -4.30 9.36 -0.22
CA GLU A 77 -4.94 10.51 0.45
C GLU A 77 -5.72 10.05 1.68
N ALA A 78 -6.54 9.00 1.54
CA ALA A 78 -7.31 8.43 2.67
C ALA A 78 -6.37 7.93 3.79
N VAL A 79 -5.30 7.21 3.43
CA VAL A 79 -4.28 6.74 4.37
C VAL A 79 -3.62 7.92 5.09
N TYR A 80 -3.26 8.96 4.35
CA TYR A 80 -2.66 10.17 4.93
C TYR A 80 -3.61 10.86 5.89
N ALA A 81 -4.87 11.07 5.50
CA ALA A 81 -5.87 11.72 6.33
C ALA A 81 -6.11 10.98 7.66
N HIS A 82 -6.05 9.66 7.66
CA HIS A 82 -6.25 8.85 8.86
C HIS A 82 -5.02 8.73 9.77
N PHE A 83 -3.84 8.63 9.20
CA PHE A 83 -2.64 8.27 9.96
C PHE A 83 -1.58 9.38 10.06
N ASN A 84 -1.78 10.53 9.42
CA ASN A 84 -0.86 11.66 9.49
C ASN A 84 -1.57 12.97 9.88
N ASN A 85 -2.49 12.91 10.83
CA ASN A 85 -3.20 14.07 11.35
C ASN A 85 -2.74 14.42 12.78
N THR A 86 -3.08 15.64 13.23
CA THR A 86 -2.68 16.16 14.55
C THR A 86 -3.42 15.49 15.71
N LEU A 87 -4.52 14.79 15.45
CA LEU A 87 -5.30 14.08 16.48
C LEU A 87 -4.74 12.69 16.79
N GLY A 88 -3.69 12.26 16.07
CA GLY A 88 -3.11 10.94 16.15
C GLY A 88 -3.70 9.97 15.12
N ASN A 89 -3.31 8.71 15.24
CA ASN A 89 -3.78 7.67 14.33
C ASN A 89 -5.27 7.38 14.55
N ILE A 90 -6.08 7.65 13.53
CA ILE A 90 -7.52 7.36 13.52
C ILE A 90 -7.74 6.13 12.62
N GLY A 91 -7.72 4.96 13.21
CA GLY A 91 -7.86 3.70 12.50
C GLY A 91 -8.39 2.59 13.41
N PRO A 92 -8.48 1.36 12.91
CA PRO A 92 -8.06 0.90 11.58
C PRO A 92 -9.00 1.35 10.44
N ILE A 93 -8.51 1.29 9.20
CA ILE A 93 -9.33 1.44 7.99
C ILE A 93 -9.19 0.18 7.13
N TYR A 94 -10.15 -0.08 6.25
CA TYR A 94 -10.01 -1.02 5.16
C TYR A 94 -9.83 -0.27 3.85
N VAL A 95 -8.96 -0.78 2.99
CA VAL A 95 -8.76 -0.28 1.64
C VAL A 95 -8.92 -1.41 0.63
N ILE A 96 -9.54 -1.11 -0.52
CA ILE A 96 -9.66 -2.03 -1.66
C ILE A 96 -8.98 -1.34 -2.83
N ASN A 97 -7.85 -1.90 -3.24
CA ASN A 97 -7.09 -1.39 -4.38
C ASN A 97 -7.59 -2.04 -5.67
N VAL A 98 -7.96 -1.23 -6.65
CA VAL A 98 -8.41 -1.68 -7.97
C VAL A 98 -7.32 -1.62 -9.03
N LEU A 99 -6.19 -0.96 -8.74
CA LEU A 99 -5.07 -0.89 -9.66
C LEU A 99 -4.36 -2.24 -9.72
N ASP A 100 -4.30 -2.82 -10.92
CA ASP A 100 -3.64 -4.09 -11.22
C ASP A 100 -2.51 -3.87 -12.22
N PRO A 101 -1.25 -3.75 -11.78
CA PRO A 101 -0.11 -3.53 -12.66
C PRO A 101 0.38 -4.81 -13.36
N SER A 102 -0.42 -5.86 -13.39
CA SER A 102 -0.13 -7.08 -14.14
C SER A 102 -0.12 -6.83 -15.66
N ALA A 103 0.56 -7.69 -16.39
CA ALA A 103 0.63 -7.59 -17.85
C ALA A 103 -0.78 -7.65 -18.49
N GLY A 104 -1.06 -6.72 -19.40
CA GLY A 104 -2.36 -6.61 -20.08
C GLY A 104 -3.48 -6.01 -19.23
N LYS A 105 -3.13 -5.36 -18.13
CA LYS A 105 -4.02 -4.58 -17.27
C LYS A 105 -3.54 -3.12 -17.22
N HIS A 106 -3.48 -2.51 -16.04
CA HIS A 106 -3.05 -1.13 -15.85
C HIS A 106 -1.51 -0.99 -15.93
N ARG A 107 -0.92 -1.49 -17.01
CA ARG A 107 0.53 -1.50 -17.27
C ARG A 107 0.80 -1.06 -18.69
N LYS A 108 1.74 -0.14 -18.88
CA LYS A 108 2.20 0.28 -20.21
C LYS A 108 2.76 -0.90 -20.98
N GLU A 109 2.43 -0.99 -22.27
CA GLU A 109 2.91 -2.07 -23.15
C GLU A 109 4.42 -2.01 -23.37
N ALA A 110 4.98 -0.80 -23.48
CA ALA A 110 6.40 -0.60 -23.72
C ALA A 110 7.16 -0.33 -22.41
N ASP A 111 8.30 -1.00 -22.24
CA ASP A 111 9.19 -0.73 -21.13
C ASP A 111 9.85 0.64 -21.25
N THR A 112 9.97 1.30 -20.11
CA THR A 112 10.72 2.55 -19.96
C THR A 112 12.19 2.25 -19.71
N THR A 113 13.09 2.97 -20.41
CA THR A 113 14.53 2.87 -20.18
C THR A 113 15.05 4.10 -19.45
N LYS A 114 15.95 3.90 -18.50
CA LYS A 114 16.55 4.96 -17.69
C LYS A 114 18.06 4.79 -17.59
N ALA A 115 18.80 5.84 -17.96
CA ALA A 115 20.24 5.90 -17.65
C ALA A 115 20.43 6.10 -16.14
N LEU A 116 21.22 5.25 -15.54
CA LEU A 116 21.60 5.27 -14.13
C LEU A 116 23.07 5.65 -14.00
N THR A 117 23.39 6.54 -13.09
CA THR A 117 24.77 6.86 -12.72
C THR A 117 25.04 6.28 -11.34
N PHE A 118 25.95 5.31 -11.27
CA PHE A 118 26.38 4.70 -10.02
C PHE A 118 27.53 5.48 -9.40
N THR A 119 27.39 5.83 -8.13
CA THR A 119 28.42 6.47 -7.31
C THR A 119 28.54 5.70 -6.01
N GLY A 120 29.74 5.13 -5.73
CA GLY A 120 29.94 4.29 -4.55
C GLY A 120 29.01 3.07 -4.51
N GLY A 121 28.78 2.42 -5.66
CA GLY A 121 27.91 1.25 -5.78
C GLY A 121 26.41 1.53 -5.61
N ARG A 122 25.98 2.81 -5.65
CA ARG A 122 24.57 3.20 -5.49
C ARG A 122 24.10 4.11 -6.60
N ALA A 123 22.91 3.88 -7.10
CA ALA A 123 22.16 4.77 -7.97
C ALA A 123 20.76 5.04 -7.39
N GLU A 124 20.23 6.24 -7.63
CA GLU A 124 18.91 6.66 -7.14
C GLU A 124 18.20 7.48 -8.23
N PHE A 125 16.91 7.25 -8.43
CA PHE A 125 16.07 8.06 -9.31
C PHE A 125 14.63 8.09 -8.83
N ALA A 126 13.92 9.18 -9.13
CA ALA A 126 12.51 9.34 -8.76
C ALA A 126 11.62 8.64 -9.78
N SER A 127 10.71 7.80 -9.30
CA SER A 127 9.58 7.24 -10.04
C SER A 127 8.63 6.57 -9.06
N ASP A 128 7.34 6.87 -9.11
CA ASP A 128 6.29 6.21 -8.34
C ASP A 128 5.41 5.31 -9.23
N LYS A 129 5.56 5.40 -10.55
CA LYS A 129 4.85 4.54 -11.52
C LYS A 129 5.64 3.29 -11.91
N ILE A 130 6.90 3.16 -11.51
CA ILE A 130 7.70 1.96 -11.79
C ILE A 130 7.09 0.70 -11.17
N ILE A 131 7.08 -0.39 -11.89
CA ILE A 131 6.79 -1.72 -11.35
C ILE A 131 8.11 -2.35 -10.91
N LEU A 132 8.38 -2.32 -9.61
CA LEU A 132 9.70 -2.69 -9.05
C LEU A 132 10.15 -4.10 -9.44
N ASP A 133 9.22 -5.05 -9.55
CA ASP A 133 9.53 -6.45 -9.92
C ASP A 133 9.97 -6.62 -11.36
N THR A 134 9.82 -5.60 -12.20
CA THR A 134 10.22 -5.65 -13.62
C THR A 134 11.58 -4.99 -13.90
N LEU A 135 12.19 -4.35 -12.89
CA LEU A 135 13.42 -3.62 -13.09
C LEU A 135 14.58 -4.57 -13.43
N THR A 136 15.23 -4.30 -14.53
CA THR A 136 16.43 -4.99 -14.99
C THR A 136 17.53 -4.00 -15.31
N ILE A 137 18.80 -4.39 -15.13
CA ILE A 137 19.97 -3.55 -15.45
C ILE A 137 20.81 -4.29 -16.50
N ALA A 138 20.95 -3.65 -17.66
CA ALA A 138 21.77 -4.20 -18.75
C ALA A 138 23.26 -4.12 -18.46
N LYS A 139 24.00 -5.16 -18.83
CA LYS A 139 25.47 -5.16 -18.88
C LYS A 139 25.97 -4.50 -20.16
N ASN A 140 27.12 -3.86 -20.10
CA ASN A 140 27.69 -3.20 -21.26
C ASN A 140 28.10 -4.19 -22.37
N ASP A 141 28.45 -5.42 -22.00
CA ASP A 141 28.94 -6.42 -22.96
C ASP A 141 27.83 -7.29 -23.52
N SER A 142 27.03 -7.94 -22.67
CA SER A 142 25.80 -8.66 -23.02
C SER A 142 25.06 -9.17 -21.79
N GLY A 143 23.74 -9.30 -21.88
CA GLY A 143 22.90 -9.81 -20.81
C GLY A 143 22.57 -8.77 -19.76
N ASN A 144 22.03 -9.23 -18.63
CA ASN A 144 21.63 -8.39 -17.52
C ASN A 144 22.38 -8.77 -16.23
N TYR A 145 22.50 -7.82 -15.34
CA TYR A 145 22.84 -8.10 -13.94
C TYR A 145 21.69 -8.83 -13.28
N VAL A 146 21.97 -9.64 -12.26
CA VAL A 146 20.98 -10.47 -11.56
C VAL A 146 20.64 -9.81 -10.22
N GLU A 147 19.36 -9.47 -10.04
CA GLU A 147 18.87 -8.98 -8.76
C GLU A 147 19.04 -10.05 -7.66
N GLY A 148 19.33 -9.62 -6.45
CA GLY A 148 19.62 -10.50 -5.31
C GLY A 148 21.03 -11.10 -5.32
N THR A 149 21.76 -11.01 -6.46
CA THR A 149 23.15 -11.49 -6.58
C THR A 149 24.11 -10.34 -6.87
N ASP A 150 23.79 -9.52 -7.84
CA ASP A 150 24.63 -8.40 -8.29
C ASP A 150 24.17 -7.07 -7.68
N TYR A 151 22.88 -6.89 -7.53
CA TYR A 151 22.27 -5.69 -6.96
C TYR A 151 21.00 -5.99 -6.16
N ALA A 152 20.61 -5.04 -5.32
CA ALA A 152 19.32 -4.99 -4.65
C ALA A 152 18.58 -3.71 -5.04
N VAL A 153 17.25 -3.78 -5.09
CA VAL A 153 16.37 -2.65 -5.34
C VAL A 153 15.48 -2.42 -4.14
N ASP A 154 15.48 -1.18 -3.66
CA ASP A 154 14.62 -0.69 -2.59
C ASP A 154 13.85 0.55 -3.04
N TYR A 155 12.77 0.86 -2.34
CA TYR A 155 12.01 2.09 -2.57
C TYR A 155 11.96 2.96 -1.31
N ASN A 156 12.31 4.23 -1.47
CA ASN A 156 12.23 5.21 -0.40
C ASN A 156 10.91 5.97 -0.48
N PHE A 157 9.90 5.55 0.31
CA PHE A 157 8.58 6.18 0.35
C PHE A 157 8.58 7.65 0.82
N THR A 158 9.59 8.08 1.57
CA THR A 158 9.70 9.48 2.02
C THR A 158 10.15 10.39 0.90
N LYS A 159 11.03 9.91 0.02
CA LYS A 159 11.59 10.68 -1.10
C LYS A 159 10.90 10.41 -2.43
N GLY A 160 10.14 9.32 -2.54
CA GLY A 160 9.57 8.87 -3.82
C GLY A 160 10.64 8.39 -4.79
N THR A 161 11.69 7.72 -4.31
CA THR A 161 12.84 7.32 -5.12
C THR A 161 13.12 5.84 -5.06
N VAL A 162 13.47 5.28 -6.22
CA VAL A 162 14.03 3.94 -6.36
C VAL A 162 15.52 3.99 -6.03
N ILE A 163 15.95 3.09 -5.18
CA ILE A 163 17.34 2.95 -4.76
C ILE A 163 17.87 1.63 -5.27
N ILE A 164 18.98 1.67 -5.99
CA ILE A 164 19.67 0.48 -6.47
C ILE A 164 21.03 0.45 -5.80
N THR A 165 21.33 -0.67 -5.12
CA THR A 165 22.58 -0.85 -4.38
C THR A 165 23.30 -2.07 -4.91
N SER A 166 24.60 -1.93 -5.24
CA SER A 166 25.47 -3.05 -5.59
C SER A 166 25.63 -3.98 -4.39
N LEU A 167 25.50 -5.27 -4.61
CA LEU A 167 25.75 -6.33 -3.61
C LEU A 167 27.17 -6.90 -3.70
N LYS A 168 27.92 -6.49 -4.71
CA LYS A 168 29.31 -6.86 -4.93
C LYS A 168 30.20 -5.63 -4.85
N ASP A 169 31.51 -5.83 -4.98
CA ASP A 169 32.48 -4.75 -4.96
C ASP A 169 32.09 -3.61 -5.91
N ASP A 170 32.33 -2.38 -5.50
CA ASP A 170 31.92 -1.12 -6.18
C ASP A 170 32.30 -1.03 -7.67
N ALA A 171 33.29 -1.82 -8.10
CA ALA A 171 33.76 -1.85 -9.49
C ALA A 171 32.78 -2.52 -10.46
N GLN A 172 31.81 -3.33 -10.00
CA GLN A 172 30.91 -4.09 -10.88
C GLN A 172 29.73 -3.29 -11.35
N LEU A 173 29.16 -2.44 -10.50
CA LEU A 173 28.12 -1.48 -10.84
C LEU A 173 28.70 -0.07 -10.68
N ALA A 174 29.45 0.35 -11.67
CA ALA A 174 30.10 1.66 -11.70
C ALA A 174 29.81 2.40 -13.01
N GLY A 175 29.84 3.72 -12.94
CA GLY A 175 29.62 4.56 -14.11
C GLY A 175 28.15 4.66 -14.55
N SER A 176 27.94 4.72 -15.85
CA SER A 176 26.58 4.86 -16.42
C SER A 176 26.11 3.51 -16.96
N LEU A 177 25.00 3.01 -16.43
CA LEU A 177 24.33 1.79 -16.88
C LEU A 177 22.90 2.11 -17.29
N THR A 178 22.26 1.22 -18.02
CA THR A 178 20.87 1.39 -18.44
C THR A 178 19.99 0.41 -17.68
N ALA A 179 18.98 0.95 -17.00
CA ALA A 179 17.87 0.15 -16.46
C ALA A 179 16.70 0.14 -17.43
N SER A 180 15.98 -0.98 -17.49
CA SER A 180 14.70 -1.14 -18.16
C SER A 180 13.67 -1.63 -17.16
N PHE A 181 12.47 -1.08 -17.20
CA PHE A 181 11.36 -1.45 -16.32
C PHE A 181 10.02 -1.07 -16.96
N SER A 182 8.97 -1.74 -16.52
CA SER A 182 7.61 -1.35 -16.91
C SER A 182 7.04 -0.34 -15.95
N GLU A 183 6.05 0.43 -16.41
CA GLU A 183 5.35 1.43 -15.63
C GLU A 183 3.86 1.14 -15.58
N VAL A 184 3.23 1.59 -14.50
CA VAL A 184 1.77 1.64 -14.39
C VAL A 184 1.20 2.59 -15.45
N ASP A 185 0.10 2.19 -16.06
CA ASP A 185 -0.73 3.03 -16.90
C ASP A 185 -2.03 3.38 -16.16
N ASP A 186 -2.04 4.57 -15.58
CA ASP A 186 -3.19 5.09 -14.87
C ASP A 186 -4.33 5.53 -15.79
N SER A 187 -4.07 5.72 -17.08
CA SER A 187 -5.08 6.07 -18.07
C SER A 187 -6.02 4.92 -18.43
N GLU A 188 -5.61 3.68 -18.15
CA GLU A 188 -6.41 2.48 -18.36
C GLU A 188 -7.39 2.19 -17.21
N ILE A 189 -7.32 2.94 -16.11
CA ILE A 189 -8.23 2.78 -14.97
C ILE A 189 -9.57 3.43 -15.32
N ALA A 190 -10.62 2.62 -15.37
CA ALA A 190 -11.96 3.06 -15.72
C ALA A 190 -12.89 3.06 -14.50
N ASP A 191 -14.01 3.77 -14.61
CA ASP A 191 -15.07 3.76 -13.59
C ASP A 191 -15.57 2.33 -13.30
N SER A 192 -15.56 1.45 -14.31
CA SER A 192 -15.91 0.04 -14.16
C SER A 192 -15.02 -0.72 -13.20
N ASP A 193 -13.75 -0.33 -13.04
CA ASP A 193 -12.82 -0.99 -12.10
C ASP A 193 -13.17 -0.60 -10.65
N ILE A 194 -13.60 0.65 -10.44
CA ILE A 194 -14.06 1.14 -9.13
C ILE A 194 -15.41 0.52 -8.76
N ILE A 195 -16.38 0.52 -9.69
CA ILE A 195 -17.70 -0.08 -9.49
C ILE A 195 -17.55 -1.58 -9.29
N GLY A 196 -16.73 -2.20 -10.13
CA GLY A 196 -16.43 -3.62 -10.09
C GLY A 196 -17.65 -4.50 -10.34
N GLY A 197 -17.57 -5.74 -9.88
CA GLY A 197 -18.61 -6.73 -10.04
C GLY A 197 -18.18 -8.09 -9.51
N VAL A 198 -18.97 -9.10 -9.85
CA VAL A 198 -18.66 -10.50 -9.56
C VAL A 198 -18.47 -11.22 -10.89
N THR A 199 -17.32 -11.83 -11.07
CA THR A 199 -17.03 -12.61 -12.29
C THR A 199 -17.82 -13.92 -12.31
N SER A 200 -17.87 -14.57 -13.46
CA SER A 200 -18.48 -15.91 -13.58
C SER A 200 -17.76 -16.97 -12.76
N SER A 201 -16.50 -16.75 -12.38
CA SER A 201 -15.71 -17.58 -11.47
C SER A 201 -15.99 -17.29 -9.98
N GLY A 202 -16.80 -16.27 -9.69
CA GLY A 202 -17.13 -15.87 -8.30
C GLY A 202 -16.11 -14.93 -7.66
N GLU A 203 -15.20 -14.35 -8.44
CA GLU A 203 -14.24 -13.36 -7.95
C GLU A 203 -14.91 -11.98 -7.86
N TYR A 204 -14.66 -11.28 -6.78
CA TYR A 204 -15.16 -9.93 -6.54
C TYR A 204 -14.14 -8.89 -6.98
N SER A 205 -14.62 -7.75 -7.49
CA SER A 205 -13.78 -6.60 -7.84
C SER A 205 -14.43 -5.28 -7.44
N GLY A 206 -13.62 -4.24 -7.29
CA GLY A 206 -14.09 -2.88 -6.96
C GLY A 206 -15.00 -2.85 -5.73
N LEU A 207 -16.12 -2.14 -5.84
CA LEU A 207 -17.11 -2.01 -4.76
C LEU A 207 -17.67 -3.37 -4.29
N SER A 208 -17.83 -4.31 -5.20
CA SER A 208 -18.35 -5.64 -4.86
C SER A 208 -17.43 -6.43 -3.92
N ALA A 209 -16.13 -6.12 -3.89
CA ALA A 209 -15.17 -6.76 -2.99
C ALA A 209 -15.41 -6.45 -1.51
N ILE A 210 -16.27 -5.49 -1.17
CA ILE A 210 -16.73 -5.26 0.22
C ILE A 210 -17.40 -6.51 0.79
N ALA A 211 -18.02 -7.35 -0.05
CA ALA A 211 -18.63 -8.59 0.39
C ALA A 211 -17.64 -9.56 1.05
N LEU A 212 -16.34 -9.42 0.78
CA LEU A 212 -15.28 -10.23 1.41
C LEU A 212 -14.98 -9.85 2.86
N LEU A 213 -15.60 -8.80 3.39
CA LEU A 213 -15.48 -8.38 4.80
C LEU A 213 -16.48 -9.11 5.71
N TYR A 214 -17.43 -9.83 5.14
CA TYR A 214 -18.52 -10.54 5.83
C TYR A 214 -18.49 -12.02 5.45
#